data_50dd41ad6c25230a221837513daba405
#
_entry.id   50dd41ad6c25230a221837513daba405
#
_cell.length_a   1.000
_cell.length_b   1.000
_cell.length_c   1.000
_cell.angle_alpha   90.00
_cell.angle_beta   90.00
_cell.angle_gamma   90.00
#
_symmetry.space_group_name_H-M   'P 1'
#
loop_
_entity.id
_entity.type
_entity.pdbx_description
1 polymer ?
#
loop_
_entity_poly.entity_id
_entity_poly.type
_entity_poly.pdbx_seq_one_letter_code
_entity_poly.pdbx_strand_id
1 'polypeptide(L)'
;MGEQDELNALGVTGEWIWGNDLETTVFAQAFGQQKTLIFRFTLDNSQQSQSLATRIVNCYHDLMIDREDATFPNRPSMRTAIWSAVAIVWAESSDIPRLEDPDVIIDISDSVASDVPPKISWSICHEELFNNYVDLLLPANELCVKQPFQTVEFRSLIRLNQLGGRGCTTLVNIPSDPQSKYVFKGIDFRTYLHNYENGHIREEVKIYYRSLELVHNMPRHPNIMSPAQTLVTICKAGEERPMVCGSLHPFLSNGSLAGHIEKANEASERIPLSSKAKWCHQMAAAIAHTHYVAHTYHMDIKPGNFLLDADSDLILIDWEQSDAPITTVAPEIDGTWDVEEIPAEGLTTTLRYTKYTGPERRNMPETTPGRKGWNVWNVFPVWSKQCSKALELAEVFSLGRCMWMLLRQPDMGSFEDIESTEEVVEDWDSSDDIPEDWKRVVHHCLKHDPNERISLQELLDFWEIAKHKTQ
;
A
#
# COMPACT_ATOMS: atom_id res chain seq x y z
N MET A 1 -24.13 27.84 -2.06
CA MET A 1 -22.99 27.52 -1.20
C MET A 1 -22.21 26.44 -1.92
N GLY A 2 -20.91 26.58 -2.11
CA GLY A 2 -20.12 25.56 -2.82
C GLY A 2 -19.80 24.39 -1.86
N GLU A 3 -19.49 23.20 -2.41
CA GLU A 3 -19.10 22.00 -1.65
C GLU A 3 -18.04 22.27 -0.56
N GLN A 4 -17.10 23.18 -0.83
CA GLN A 4 -16.06 23.58 0.12
C GLN A 4 -16.63 24.33 1.34
N ASP A 5 -17.74 25.05 1.17
CA ASP A 5 -18.39 25.79 2.27
C ASP A 5 -19.12 24.83 3.23
N GLU A 6 -19.68 23.72 2.72
CA GLU A 6 -20.36 22.70 3.54
C GLU A 6 -19.34 21.89 4.36
N LEU A 7 -18.24 21.47 3.76
CA LEU A 7 -17.15 20.78 4.47
C LEU A 7 -16.46 21.67 5.50
N ASN A 8 -16.27 22.95 5.21
CA ASN A 8 -15.72 23.92 6.15
C ASN A 8 -16.65 24.13 7.36
N ALA A 9 -17.98 24.11 7.15
CA ALA A 9 -18.96 24.19 8.23
C ALA A 9 -18.93 22.97 9.17
N LEU A 10 -18.51 21.80 8.66
CA LEU A 10 -18.30 20.57 9.45
C LEU A 10 -16.94 20.56 10.19
N GLY A 11 -16.06 21.54 9.97
CA GLY A 11 -14.70 21.55 10.50
C GLY A 11 -13.81 20.44 9.91
N VAL A 12 -14.15 19.95 8.70
CA VAL A 12 -13.45 18.87 8.03
C VAL A 12 -12.20 19.44 7.35
N THR A 13 -11.04 18.84 7.64
CA THR A 13 -9.75 19.21 7.04
C THR A 13 -9.32 18.24 5.93
N GLY A 14 -9.99 17.10 5.83
CA GLY A 14 -9.74 16.10 4.80
C GLY A 14 -10.85 15.07 4.73
N GLU A 15 -10.90 14.32 3.65
CA GLU A 15 -11.89 13.30 3.39
C GLU A 15 -11.29 12.08 2.70
N TRP A 16 -11.96 10.94 2.85
CA TRP A 16 -11.65 9.71 2.12
C TRP A 16 -12.94 8.94 1.85
N ILE A 17 -13.12 8.47 0.61
CA ILE A 17 -14.26 7.65 0.20
C ILE A 17 -13.74 6.32 -0.32
N TRP A 18 -14.29 5.21 0.17
CA TRP A 18 -13.96 3.87 -0.29
C TRP A 18 -15.17 2.93 -0.24
N GLY A 19 -15.17 1.90 -1.06
CA GLY A 19 -16.12 0.79 -1.00
C GLY A 19 -15.51 -0.46 -0.38
N ASN A 20 -16.33 -1.40 0.01
CA ASN A 20 -15.87 -2.73 0.38
C ASN A 20 -15.67 -3.63 -0.85
N ASP A 21 -14.89 -4.69 -0.72
CA ASP A 21 -14.60 -5.62 -1.81
C ASP A 21 -15.83 -6.40 -2.32
N LEU A 22 -16.90 -6.46 -1.54
CA LEU A 22 -18.17 -7.08 -1.92
C LEU A 22 -19.09 -6.13 -2.68
N GLU A 23 -18.67 -4.87 -2.85
CA GLU A 23 -19.40 -3.85 -3.60
C GLU A 23 -20.82 -3.58 -3.07
N THR A 24 -21.02 -3.82 -1.78
CA THR A 24 -22.31 -3.63 -1.08
C THR A 24 -22.35 -2.43 -0.16
N THR A 25 -21.19 -1.85 0.17
CA THR A 25 -21.07 -0.78 1.15
C THR A 25 -20.07 0.27 0.70
N VAL A 26 -20.45 1.54 0.80
CA VAL A 26 -19.57 2.69 0.62
C VAL A 26 -19.38 3.40 1.95
N PHE A 27 -18.14 3.75 2.25
CA PHE A 27 -17.75 4.51 3.42
C PHE A 27 -17.28 5.90 3.00
N ALA A 28 -17.65 6.91 3.75
CA ALA A 28 -17.12 8.26 3.63
C ALA A 28 -16.54 8.71 4.98
N GLN A 29 -15.27 8.99 5.00
CA GLN A 29 -14.56 9.41 6.21
C GLN A 29 -14.27 10.91 6.15
N ALA A 30 -14.66 11.62 7.20
CA ALA A 30 -14.35 13.02 7.40
C ALA A 30 -13.32 13.18 8.50
N PHE A 31 -12.21 13.85 8.21
CA PHE A 31 -11.16 14.17 9.17
C PHE A 31 -11.37 15.57 9.71
N GLY A 32 -11.60 15.71 11.01
CA GLY A 32 -11.55 16.99 11.74
C GLY A 32 -10.29 17.11 12.57
N GLN A 33 -10.00 18.30 13.10
CA GLN A 33 -8.80 18.54 13.92
C GLN A 33 -8.68 17.63 15.16
N GLN A 34 -9.78 17.09 15.66
CA GLN A 34 -9.83 16.23 16.84
C GLN A 34 -10.70 14.98 16.66
N LYS A 35 -11.42 14.84 15.55
CA LYS A 35 -12.40 13.77 15.34
C LYS A 35 -12.33 13.23 13.91
N THR A 36 -12.51 11.95 13.79
CA THR A 36 -12.78 11.29 12.52
C THR A 36 -14.13 10.62 12.61
N LEU A 37 -15.00 10.90 11.67
CA LEU A 37 -16.32 10.29 11.55
C LEU A 37 -16.36 9.42 10.29
N ILE A 38 -16.93 8.25 10.41
CA ILE A 38 -17.11 7.31 9.31
C ILE A 38 -18.60 7.21 9.04
N PHE A 39 -19.02 7.61 7.86
CA PHE A 39 -20.39 7.49 7.39
C PHE A 39 -20.50 6.28 6.49
N ARG A 40 -21.44 5.39 6.78
CA ARG A 40 -21.64 4.13 6.08
C ARG A 40 -22.94 4.15 5.29
N PHE A 41 -22.87 3.79 4.00
CA PHE A 41 -24.01 3.63 3.11
C PHE A 41 -24.01 2.17 2.64
N THR A 42 -25.01 1.40 3.04
CA THR A 42 -25.09 -0.04 2.71
C THR A 42 -26.24 -0.31 1.76
N LEU A 43 -25.99 -1.16 0.75
CA LEU A 43 -27.00 -1.60 -0.20
C LEU A 43 -28.11 -2.33 0.55
N ASP A 44 -29.34 -1.84 0.43
CA ASP A 44 -30.52 -2.53 0.98
C ASP A 44 -31.00 -3.60 -0.01
N ASN A 45 -30.89 -4.87 0.39
CA ASN A 45 -31.35 -6.01 -0.39
C ASN A 45 -32.89 -6.10 -0.52
N SER A 46 -33.64 -5.24 0.15
CA SER A 46 -35.11 -5.20 0.14
C SER A 46 -35.74 -4.44 -1.03
N GLN A 47 -35.27 -4.65 -2.26
CA GLN A 47 -35.91 -4.26 -3.53
C GLN A 47 -36.17 -2.76 -3.81
N GLN A 48 -35.62 -1.84 -3.08
CA GLN A 48 -35.82 -0.41 -3.34
C GLN A 48 -34.65 0.18 -4.14
N SER A 49 -34.70 0.03 -5.46
CA SER A 49 -33.69 0.52 -6.42
C SER A 49 -33.50 2.05 -6.44
N GLN A 50 -34.19 2.80 -5.58
CA GLN A 50 -34.16 4.26 -5.54
C GLN A 50 -33.65 4.86 -4.21
N SER A 51 -33.23 4.05 -3.24
CA SER A 51 -32.68 4.58 -2.01
C SER A 51 -31.39 5.37 -2.26
N LEU A 52 -31.13 6.37 -1.43
CA LEU A 52 -29.88 7.16 -1.52
C LEU A 52 -28.66 6.27 -1.38
N ALA A 53 -28.67 5.36 -0.41
CA ALA A 53 -27.58 4.41 -0.17
C ALA A 53 -27.35 3.52 -1.40
N THR A 54 -28.42 2.95 -1.99
CA THR A 54 -28.32 2.14 -3.21
C THR A 54 -27.74 2.95 -4.39
N ARG A 55 -28.17 4.20 -4.57
CA ARG A 55 -27.60 5.04 -5.64
C ARG A 55 -26.13 5.36 -5.43
N ILE A 56 -25.71 5.63 -4.19
CA ILE A 56 -24.31 5.90 -3.86
C ILE A 56 -23.46 4.67 -4.11
N VAL A 57 -23.90 3.48 -3.63
CA VAL A 57 -23.18 2.22 -3.82
C VAL A 57 -23.07 1.86 -5.30
N ASN A 58 -24.15 1.95 -6.05
CA ASN A 58 -24.14 1.66 -7.50
C ASN A 58 -23.26 2.65 -8.27
N CYS A 59 -23.30 3.94 -7.96
CA CYS A 59 -22.40 4.92 -8.57
C CYS A 59 -20.93 4.64 -8.26
N TYR A 60 -20.62 4.16 -7.06
CA TYR A 60 -19.24 3.77 -6.70
C TYR A 60 -18.81 2.53 -7.49
N HIS A 61 -19.68 1.54 -7.61
CA HIS A 61 -19.47 0.33 -8.40
C HIS A 61 -19.20 0.67 -9.88
N ASP A 62 -20.07 1.47 -10.50
CA ASP A 62 -19.91 1.89 -11.89
C ASP A 62 -18.57 2.61 -12.13
N LEU A 63 -18.14 3.46 -11.17
CA LEU A 63 -16.84 4.14 -11.24
C LEU A 63 -15.63 3.20 -11.12
N MET A 64 -15.79 2.05 -10.47
CA MET A 64 -14.71 1.05 -10.35
C MET A 64 -14.64 0.13 -11.56
N ILE A 65 -15.73 -0.05 -12.30
CA ILE A 65 -15.80 -0.85 -13.53
C ILE A 65 -15.34 -0.03 -14.74
N ASP A 66 -15.79 1.23 -14.86
CA ASP A 66 -15.51 2.13 -15.98
C ASP A 66 -14.10 2.78 -15.93
N ARG A 67 -13.08 2.01 -15.57
CA ARG A 67 -11.69 2.53 -15.64
C ARG A 67 -11.21 2.81 -17.07
N GLU A 68 -11.90 2.27 -18.08
CA GLU A 68 -11.55 2.46 -19.49
C GLU A 68 -11.94 3.85 -20.06
N ASP A 69 -12.78 4.62 -19.36
CA ASP A 69 -13.19 5.94 -19.87
C ASP A 69 -12.60 7.07 -18.99
N ALA A 70 -11.53 7.68 -19.49
CA ALA A 70 -10.76 8.76 -18.83
C ALA A 70 -11.58 10.03 -18.50
N THR A 71 -12.85 10.04 -18.79
CA THR A 71 -13.80 11.09 -18.41
C THR A 71 -14.67 10.61 -17.25
N PHE A 72 -14.25 10.85 -16.02
CA PHE A 72 -15.05 10.62 -14.81
C PHE A 72 -16.15 11.69 -14.60
N PRO A 73 -17.25 11.72 -15.35
CA PRO A 73 -18.30 12.75 -15.19
C PRO A 73 -19.10 12.55 -13.89
N ASN A 74 -19.09 11.34 -13.31
CA ASN A 74 -19.92 11.00 -12.15
C ASN A 74 -19.21 11.17 -10.79
N ARG A 75 -17.89 11.29 -10.75
CA ARG A 75 -17.13 11.43 -9.49
C ARG A 75 -17.55 12.67 -8.66
N PRO A 76 -17.68 13.87 -9.26
CA PRO A 76 -18.19 15.03 -8.55
C PRO A 76 -19.64 14.84 -8.06
N SER A 77 -20.51 14.23 -8.86
CA SER A 77 -21.91 14.03 -8.50
C SER A 77 -22.10 13.03 -7.35
N MET A 78 -21.31 11.93 -7.31
CA MET A 78 -21.32 10.99 -6.20
C MET A 78 -20.80 11.63 -4.92
N ARG A 79 -19.69 12.36 -5.00
CA ARG A 79 -19.11 13.09 -3.88
C ARG A 79 -20.11 14.11 -3.31
N THR A 80 -20.75 14.89 -4.18
CA THR A 80 -21.81 15.84 -3.81
C THR A 80 -22.96 15.11 -3.12
N ALA A 81 -23.44 13.99 -3.65
CA ALA A 81 -24.52 13.23 -3.05
C ALA A 81 -24.19 12.71 -1.65
N ILE A 82 -22.99 12.17 -1.46
CA ILE A 82 -22.50 11.70 -0.15
C ILE A 82 -22.48 12.85 0.86
N TRP A 83 -21.79 13.94 0.52
CA TRP A 83 -21.60 15.03 1.47
C TRP A 83 -22.87 15.84 1.72
N SER A 84 -23.79 15.94 0.76
CA SER A 84 -25.11 16.50 0.99
C SER A 84 -25.93 15.66 1.99
N ALA A 85 -25.86 14.31 1.88
CA ALA A 85 -26.50 13.42 2.85
C ALA A 85 -25.89 13.56 4.26
N VAL A 86 -24.56 13.61 4.34
CA VAL A 86 -23.85 13.84 5.60
C VAL A 86 -24.22 15.18 6.23
N ALA A 87 -24.30 16.26 5.44
CA ALA A 87 -24.68 17.60 5.94
C ALA A 87 -26.09 17.61 6.53
N ILE A 88 -27.05 16.89 5.93
CA ILE A 88 -28.41 16.76 6.48
C ILE A 88 -28.35 16.06 7.86
N VAL A 89 -27.67 14.89 7.95
CA VAL A 89 -27.53 14.15 9.19
C VAL A 89 -26.84 14.98 10.25
N TRP A 90 -25.81 15.73 9.88
CA TRP A 90 -25.09 16.61 10.78
C TRP A 90 -25.95 17.76 11.33
N ALA A 91 -26.74 18.38 10.46
CA ALA A 91 -27.63 19.49 10.85
C ALA A 91 -28.79 19.03 11.75
N GLU A 92 -29.29 17.80 11.55
CA GLU A 92 -30.40 17.24 12.33
C GLU A 92 -29.95 16.65 13.68
N SER A 93 -28.66 16.36 13.84
CA SER A 93 -28.12 15.72 15.05
C SER A 93 -27.39 16.70 15.96
N SER A 94 -27.93 16.90 17.16
CA SER A 94 -27.22 17.62 18.22
C SER A 94 -26.10 16.78 18.88
N ASP A 95 -26.11 15.47 18.69
CA ASP A 95 -25.28 14.51 19.40
C ASP A 95 -24.00 14.14 18.63
N ILE A 96 -24.05 14.06 17.29
CA ILE A 96 -22.87 13.76 16.45
C ILE A 96 -21.71 14.72 16.72
N PRO A 97 -21.87 16.05 16.78
CA PRO A 97 -20.80 16.97 17.10
C PRO A 97 -20.21 16.81 18.51
N ARG A 98 -20.94 16.12 19.41
CA ARG A 98 -20.55 15.90 20.80
C ARG A 98 -19.89 14.54 21.04
N LEU A 99 -19.85 13.66 20.02
CA LEU A 99 -19.18 12.36 20.16
C LEU A 99 -17.70 12.56 20.48
N GLU A 100 -17.26 12.02 21.61
CA GLU A 100 -15.87 12.13 22.07
C GLU A 100 -14.98 11.06 21.44
N ASP A 101 -15.56 9.92 21.04
CA ASP A 101 -14.82 8.82 20.45
C ASP A 101 -14.38 9.15 19.01
N PRO A 102 -13.11 8.94 18.67
CA PRO A 102 -12.68 8.94 17.30
C PRO A 102 -13.23 7.70 16.59
N ASP A 103 -13.39 7.78 15.27
CA ASP A 103 -13.79 6.65 14.41
C ASP A 103 -15.19 6.08 14.71
N VAL A 104 -16.13 6.92 15.08
CA VAL A 104 -17.54 6.52 15.21
C VAL A 104 -18.14 6.23 13.84
N ILE A 105 -18.84 5.10 13.70
CA ILE A 105 -19.59 4.77 12.49
C ILE A 105 -21.00 5.32 12.62
N ILE A 106 -21.42 6.01 11.57
CA ILE A 106 -22.78 6.54 11.43
C ILE A 106 -23.41 5.89 10.20
N ASP A 107 -24.36 5.01 10.41
CA ASP A 107 -25.14 4.41 9.34
C ASP A 107 -26.15 5.42 8.82
N ILE A 108 -26.15 5.64 7.50
CA ILE A 108 -27.12 6.49 6.82
C ILE A 108 -28.03 5.60 5.98
N SER A 109 -29.31 5.66 6.26
CA SER A 109 -30.36 5.00 5.51
C SER A 109 -31.49 5.99 5.19
N ASP A 110 -32.21 5.74 4.12
CA ASP A 110 -33.41 6.50 3.77
C ASP A 110 -34.64 5.58 3.74
N SER A 111 -35.75 6.08 4.28
CA SER A 111 -37.03 5.39 4.16
C SER A 111 -37.72 5.90 2.88
N VAL A 112 -37.92 5.00 1.92
CA VAL A 112 -38.73 5.29 0.73
C VAL A 112 -40.17 4.92 1.03
N ALA A 113 -40.94 5.89 1.56
CA ALA A 113 -42.40 5.84 1.44
C ALA A 113 -42.77 6.56 0.12
N SER A 114 -43.59 5.94 -0.68
CA SER A 114 -43.87 6.30 -2.08
C SER A 114 -44.40 7.73 -2.36
N ASP A 115 -44.71 8.54 -1.36
CA ASP A 115 -45.34 9.84 -1.51
C ASP A 115 -44.75 10.98 -0.62
N VAL A 116 -43.60 10.77 0.02
CA VAL A 116 -42.94 11.75 0.89
C VAL A 116 -41.47 11.89 0.50
N PRO A 117 -40.86 13.08 0.55
CA PRO A 117 -39.42 13.24 0.36
C PRO A 117 -38.67 12.24 1.25
N PRO A 118 -37.61 11.53 0.76
CA PRO A 118 -36.92 10.51 1.51
C PRO A 118 -36.42 11.12 2.81
N LYS A 119 -36.85 10.57 3.93
CA LYS A 119 -36.35 10.96 5.24
C LYS A 119 -35.06 10.21 5.50
N ILE A 120 -33.96 10.91 5.53
CA ILE A 120 -32.67 10.35 5.91
C ILE A 120 -32.74 10.04 7.41
N SER A 121 -32.48 8.79 7.75
CA SER A 121 -32.32 8.33 9.12
C SER A 121 -30.86 7.93 9.37
N TRP A 122 -30.43 8.00 10.59
CA TRP A 122 -29.09 7.62 10.98
C TRP A 122 -29.07 6.89 12.33
N SER A 123 -28.08 6.04 12.52
CA SER A 123 -27.83 5.34 13.76
C SER A 123 -26.33 5.24 14.03
N ILE A 124 -25.95 5.16 15.29
CA ILE A 124 -24.56 4.91 15.68
C ILE A 124 -24.42 3.42 15.89
N CYS A 125 -23.51 2.79 15.13
CA CYS A 125 -23.20 1.38 15.24
C CYS A 125 -21.70 1.24 15.49
N HIS A 126 -21.31 1.21 16.77
CA HIS A 126 -19.90 1.36 17.10
C HIS A 126 -19.36 0.26 18.03
N GLU A 127 -20.00 0.03 19.18
CA GLU A 127 -19.36 -0.64 20.32
C GLU A 127 -18.98 -2.10 20.02
N GLU A 128 -19.86 -2.88 19.42
CA GLU A 128 -19.59 -4.30 19.12
C GLU A 128 -18.49 -4.45 18.06
N LEU A 129 -18.59 -3.71 16.96
CA LEU A 129 -17.59 -3.77 15.87
C LEU A 129 -16.23 -3.27 16.35
N PHE A 130 -16.21 -2.22 17.16
CA PHE A 130 -14.98 -1.69 17.72
C PHE A 130 -14.32 -2.69 18.69
N ASN A 131 -15.10 -3.32 19.57
CA ASN A 131 -14.59 -4.36 20.46
C ASN A 131 -14.03 -5.55 19.68
N ASN A 132 -14.73 -6.01 18.64
CA ASN A 132 -14.26 -7.07 17.75
C ASN A 132 -12.94 -6.70 17.03
N TYR A 133 -12.80 -5.44 16.64
CA TYR A 133 -11.56 -4.94 16.08
C TYR A 133 -10.41 -5.00 17.09
N VAL A 134 -10.61 -4.47 18.30
CA VAL A 134 -9.55 -4.44 19.33
C VAL A 134 -9.15 -5.85 19.76
N ASP A 135 -10.08 -6.82 19.75
CA ASP A 135 -9.82 -8.23 20.07
C ASP A 135 -8.91 -8.94 19.05
N LEU A 136 -8.75 -8.40 17.86
CA LEU A 136 -7.82 -8.92 16.86
C LEU A 136 -6.38 -8.47 17.08
N LEU A 137 -6.18 -7.41 17.85
CA LEU A 137 -4.88 -6.78 18.03
C LEU A 137 -4.06 -7.46 19.12
N LEU A 138 -2.73 -7.32 19.05
CA LEU A 138 -1.80 -7.83 20.06
C LEU A 138 -1.31 -6.71 20.98
N PRO A 139 -1.09 -6.99 22.26
CA PRO A 139 -0.41 -6.05 23.16
C PRO A 139 1.09 -6.01 22.85
N ALA A 140 1.74 -4.89 23.15
CA ALA A 140 3.16 -4.67 22.81
C ALA A 140 4.12 -5.72 23.36
N ASN A 141 3.80 -6.32 24.51
CA ASN A 141 4.64 -7.35 25.15
C ASN A 141 4.54 -8.74 24.47
N GLU A 142 3.62 -8.93 23.55
CA GLU A 142 3.50 -10.16 22.76
C GLU A 142 4.25 -10.07 21.41
N LEU A 143 4.72 -8.86 21.03
CA LEU A 143 5.51 -8.68 19.82
C LEU A 143 6.94 -9.21 20.01
N CYS A 144 7.43 -9.96 19.02
CA CYS A 144 8.78 -10.54 19.00
C CYS A 144 9.84 -9.51 18.56
N VAL A 145 10.02 -8.42 19.30
CA VAL A 145 10.91 -7.31 18.98
C VAL A 145 11.93 -7.07 20.08
N LYS A 146 13.15 -6.70 19.69
CA LYS A 146 14.31 -6.62 20.60
C LYS A 146 14.50 -5.28 21.29
N GLN A 147 13.76 -4.23 20.91
CA GLN A 147 13.98 -2.87 21.40
C GLN A 147 12.81 -2.35 22.23
N PRO A 148 13.08 -1.53 23.29
CA PRO A 148 12.00 -0.84 23.96
C PRO A 148 11.35 0.18 23.02
N PHE A 149 10.02 0.23 23.01
CA PHE A 149 9.23 1.20 22.28
C PHE A 149 8.73 2.31 23.17
N GLN A 150 8.57 3.48 22.57
CA GLN A 150 7.63 4.46 23.09
C GLN A 150 6.23 4.08 22.60
N THR A 151 5.22 4.44 23.37
CA THR A 151 3.83 4.24 22.99
C THR A 151 3.09 5.57 22.96
N VAL A 152 2.20 5.70 22.00
CA VAL A 152 1.29 6.83 21.88
C VAL A 152 -0.12 6.30 21.68
N GLU A 153 -1.09 6.92 22.32
CA GLU A 153 -2.48 6.51 22.18
C GLU A 153 -3.05 6.99 20.84
N PHE A 154 -3.73 6.10 20.11
CA PHE A 154 -4.31 6.40 18.79
C PHE A 154 -5.23 7.62 18.82
N ARG A 155 -6.01 7.77 19.92
CA ARG A 155 -6.91 8.91 20.13
C ARG A 155 -6.19 10.25 20.23
N SER A 156 -4.91 10.26 20.61
CA SER A 156 -4.13 11.48 20.70
C SER A 156 -3.55 11.94 19.37
N LEU A 157 -3.58 11.10 18.33
CA LEU A 157 -3.08 11.46 17.01
C LEU A 157 -3.96 12.51 16.33
N ILE A 158 -3.33 13.56 15.84
CA ILE A 158 -3.99 14.55 14.98
C ILE A 158 -3.83 14.09 13.54
N ARG A 159 -4.89 13.58 12.94
CA ARG A 159 -4.89 13.08 11.56
C ARG A 159 -5.00 14.24 10.58
N LEU A 160 -4.10 14.30 9.62
CA LEU A 160 -4.00 15.39 8.65
C LEU A 160 -4.52 14.99 7.27
N ASN A 161 -4.05 13.83 6.76
CA ASN A 161 -4.41 13.37 5.43
C ASN A 161 -4.16 11.88 5.28
N GLN A 162 -4.89 11.24 4.38
CA GLN A 162 -4.62 9.88 3.93
C GLN A 162 -3.54 9.90 2.85
N LEU A 163 -2.51 9.06 2.99
CA LEU A 163 -1.37 9.04 2.05
C LEU A 163 -1.47 7.97 0.97
N GLY A 164 -2.56 7.22 0.93
CA GLY A 164 -2.74 6.12 -0.03
C GLY A 164 -2.48 4.75 0.59
N GLY A 165 -2.20 3.77 -0.27
CA GLY A 165 -2.13 2.37 0.13
C GLY A 165 -3.51 1.80 0.45
N ARG A 166 -3.56 0.57 0.94
CA ARG A 166 -4.81 -0.13 1.31
C ARG A 166 -5.54 0.48 2.53
N GLY A 167 -5.40 1.77 2.71
CA GLY A 167 -6.08 2.52 3.76
C GLY A 167 -5.35 2.61 5.10
N CYS A 168 -4.26 1.95 5.27
CA CYS A 168 -3.53 1.86 6.54
C CYS A 168 -2.44 2.93 6.75
N THR A 169 -2.31 3.89 5.82
CA THR A 169 -1.24 4.90 5.87
C THR A 169 -1.81 6.30 5.95
N THR A 170 -1.61 6.96 7.08
CA THR A 170 -2.19 8.28 7.37
C THR A 170 -1.11 9.26 7.84
N LEU A 171 -1.11 10.48 7.30
CA LEU A 171 -0.28 11.57 7.80
C LEU A 171 -0.84 12.10 9.11
N VAL A 172 -0.01 12.18 10.14
CA VAL A 172 -0.42 12.57 11.48
C VAL A 172 0.60 13.50 12.14
N ASN A 173 0.14 14.29 13.13
CA ASN A 173 0.97 14.93 14.13
C ASN A 173 0.71 14.27 15.48
N ILE A 174 1.68 14.37 16.39
CA ILE A 174 1.53 13.97 17.79
C ILE A 174 1.56 15.21 18.71
N PRO A 175 0.76 15.24 19.78
CA PRO A 175 0.70 16.41 20.66
C PRO A 175 2.03 16.77 21.32
N SER A 176 2.89 15.78 21.57
CA SER A 176 4.22 15.98 22.17
C SER A 176 5.24 16.58 21.18
N ASP A 177 4.97 16.53 19.87
CA ASP A 177 5.81 17.10 18.81
C ASP A 177 4.93 17.61 17.67
N PRO A 178 4.24 18.75 17.83
CA PRO A 178 3.28 19.27 16.87
C PRO A 178 3.94 19.86 15.61
N GLN A 179 5.25 20.04 15.60
CA GLN A 179 6.00 20.59 14.46
C GLN A 179 6.40 19.49 13.47
N SER A 180 6.59 18.26 13.95
CA SER A 180 6.98 17.14 13.12
C SER A 180 5.75 16.42 12.58
N LYS A 181 5.87 15.97 11.32
CA LYS A 181 4.89 15.14 10.68
C LYS A 181 5.34 13.67 10.69
N TYR A 182 4.42 12.80 10.98
CA TYR A 182 4.63 11.37 11.03
C TYR A 182 3.67 10.65 10.08
N VAL A 183 4.07 9.47 9.67
CA VAL A 183 3.21 8.53 8.97
C VAL A 183 2.76 7.48 9.98
N PHE A 184 1.48 7.45 10.27
CA PHE A 184 0.86 6.30 10.92
C PHE A 184 0.70 5.19 9.89
N LYS A 185 1.25 4.01 10.16
CA LYS A 185 1.04 2.79 9.41
C LYS A 185 0.53 1.71 10.36
N GLY A 186 -0.59 1.07 10.03
CA GLY A 186 -1.16 0.05 10.90
C GLY A 186 -2.58 -0.34 10.52
N ILE A 187 -3.19 -1.13 11.39
CA ILE A 187 -4.57 -1.59 11.27
C ILE A 187 -5.44 -0.65 12.11
N ASP A 188 -5.95 0.41 11.52
CA ASP A 188 -6.96 1.25 12.17
C ASP A 188 -8.36 0.67 12.02
N PHE A 189 -9.33 1.29 12.67
CA PHE A 189 -10.71 0.82 12.62
C PHE A 189 -11.30 0.87 11.19
N ARG A 190 -10.86 1.78 10.35
CA ARG A 190 -11.24 1.86 8.95
C ARG A 190 -10.73 0.65 8.16
N THR A 191 -9.46 0.26 8.35
CA THR A 191 -8.88 -0.94 7.74
C THR A 191 -9.63 -2.19 8.18
N TYR A 192 -10.04 -2.25 9.46
CA TYR A 192 -10.90 -3.32 9.95
C TYR A 192 -12.23 -3.37 9.20
N LEU A 193 -12.93 -2.25 9.07
CA LEU A 193 -14.22 -2.20 8.39
C LEU A 193 -14.12 -2.60 6.91
N HIS A 194 -13.08 -2.15 6.23
CA HIS A 194 -12.84 -2.48 4.83
C HIS A 194 -12.66 -4.01 4.61
N ASN A 195 -11.97 -4.67 5.52
CA ASN A 195 -11.63 -6.09 5.40
C ASN A 195 -12.54 -7.01 6.23
N TYR A 196 -13.47 -6.47 7.01
CA TYR A 196 -14.30 -7.25 7.94
C TYR A 196 -15.27 -8.19 7.20
N GLU A 197 -15.99 -7.68 6.22
CA GLU A 197 -17.05 -8.42 5.51
C GLU A 197 -16.48 -9.52 4.61
N ASN A 198 -15.28 -9.32 4.05
CA ASN A 198 -14.62 -10.31 3.21
C ASN A 198 -13.80 -11.35 3.99
N GLY A 199 -13.70 -11.21 5.32
CA GLY A 199 -13.00 -12.13 6.21
C GLY A 199 -11.48 -12.04 6.19
N HIS A 200 -10.89 -11.11 5.44
CA HIS A 200 -9.44 -10.99 5.29
C HIS A 200 -8.74 -10.28 6.44
N ILE A 201 -9.46 -9.58 7.30
CA ILE A 201 -8.89 -8.75 8.38
C ILE A 201 -7.90 -9.52 9.26
N ARG A 202 -8.14 -10.80 9.56
CA ARG A 202 -7.23 -11.61 10.38
C ARG A 202 -5.87 -11.82 9.70
N GLU A 203 -5.86 -11.94 8.38
CA GLU A 203 -4.61 -12.09 7.62
C GLU A 203 -3.90 -10.74 7.50
N GLU A 204 -4.61 -9.65 7.28
CA GLU A 204 -4.03 -8.30 7.27
C GLU A 204 -3.35 -7.96 8.60
N VAL A 205 -3.97 -8.30 9.73
CA VAL A 205 -3.39 -8.14 11.06
C VAL A 205 -2.10 -8.95 11.22
N LYS A 206 -2.07 -10.20 10.75
CA LYS A 206 -0.85 -11.04 10.80
C LYS A 206 0.26 -10.50 9.91
N ILE A 207 -0.08 -10.04 8.70
CA ILE A 207 0.86 -9.44 7.75
C ILE A 207 1.48 -8.19 8.39
N TYR A 208 0.68 -7.33 8.98
CA TYR A 208 1.15 -6.12 9.66
C TYR A 208 2.15 -6.45 10.77
N TYR A 209 1.83 -7.34 11.71
CA TYR A 209 2.74 -7.68 12.80
C TYR A 209 4.00 -8.38 12.31
N ARG A 210 3.90 -9.26 11.31
CA ARG A 210 5.07 -9.91 10.70
C ARG A 210 6.00 -8.87 10.09
N SER A 211 5.47 -7.89 9.35
CA SER A 211 6.26 -6.82 8.76
C SER A 211 6.93 -5.93 9.81
N LEU A 212 6.20 -5.60 10.89
CA LEU A 212 6.72 -4.84 12.02
C LEU A 212 7.90 -5.56 12.68
N GLU A 213 7.74 -6.86 12.99
CA GLU A 213 8.78 -7.70 13.59
C GLU A 213 9.98 -7.88 12.65
N LEU A 214 9.74 -8.09 11.36
CA LEU A 214 10.78 -8.22 10.35
C LEU A 214 11.69 -7.01 10.34
N VAL A 215 11.12 -5.81 10.18
CA VAL A 215 11.90 -4.55 10.11
C VAL A 215 12.63 -4.26 11.43
N HIS A 216 12.02 -4.59 12.59
CA HIS A 216 12.67 -4.40 13.89
C HIS A 216 13.86 -5.33 14.13
N ASN A 217 13.79 -6.55 13.62
CA ASN A 217 14.85 -7.55 13.79
C ASN A 217 15.90 -7.51 12.69
N MET A 218 15.65 -6.79 11.60
CA MET A 218 16.57 -6.62 10.48
C MET A 218 17.77 -5.75 10.88
N PRO A 219 19.01 -6.12 10.51
CA PRO A 219 20.16 -5.24 10.63
C PRO A 219 19.95 -3.91 9.88
N ARG A 220 20.42 -2.81 10.47
CA ARG A 220 20.22 -1.46 9.91
C ARG A 220 20.96 -1.28 8.59
N HIS A 221 20.34 -0.57 7.67
CA HIS A 221 20.92 -0.13 6.40
C HIS A 221 20.46 1.29 6.05
N PRO A 222 21.34 2.16 5.52
CA PRO A 222 20.99 3.56 5.22
C PRO A 222 19.86 3.70 4.19
N ASN A 223 19.73 2.76 3.26
CA ASN A 223 18.70 2.78 2.23
C ASN A 223 17.48 1.91 2.53
N ILE A 224 17.28 1.54 3.78
CA ILE A 224 16.09 0.81 4.27
C ILE A 224 15.48 1.63 5.42
N MET A 225 14.15 1.79 5.39
CA MET A 225 13.43 2.51 6.44
C MET A 225 13.77 1.94 7.82
N SER A 226 14.19 2.82 8.69
CA SER A 226 14.46 2.44 10.08
C SER A 226 13.18 1.96 10.76
N PRO A 227 13.24 0.92 11.64
CA PRO A 227 12.09 0.50 12.41
C PRO A 227 11.48 1.66 13.21
N ALA A 228 10.17 1.62 13.33
CA ALA A 228 9.43 2.56 14.15
C ALA A 228 9.92 2.52 15.60
N GLN A 229 10.15 3.68 16.18
CA GLN A 229 10.50 3.79 17.60
C GLN A 229 9.26 3.99 18.48
N THR A 230 8.13 4.35 17.88
CA THR A 230 6.87 4.61 18.55
C THR A 230 5.79 3.70 18.00
N LEU A 231 5.18 2.92 18.88
CA LEU A 231 3.98 2.13 18.59
C LEU A 231 2.74 2.93 18.95
N VAL A 232 1.71 2.75 18.15
CA VAL A 232 0.40 3.36 18.41
C VAL A 232 -0.49 2.32 19.05
N THR A 233 -1.11 2.68 20.14
CA THR A 233 -1.94 1.77 20.94
C THR A 233 -3.38 2.26 21.05
N ILE A 234 -4.28 1.32 21.26
CA ILE A 234 -5.71 1.56 21.47
C ILE A 234 -6.22 0.64 22.57
N CYS A 235 -7.23 1.09 23.32
CA CYS A 235 -7.86 0.31 24.38
C CYS A 235 -9.37 0.22 24.12
N LYS A 236 -10.00 -0.84 24.61
CA LYS A 236 -11.45 -0.87 24.75
C LYS A 236 -11.90 0.11 25.85
N ALA A 237 -13.13 0.58 25.76
CA ALA A 237 -13.71 1.40 26.80
C ALA A 237 -13.71 0.68 28.15
N GLY A 238 -13.12 1.30 29.17
CA GLY A 238 -13.05 0.73 30.53
C GLY A 238 -11.97 -0.32 30.76
N GLU A 239 -11.15 -0.66 29.75
CA GLU A 239 -9.99 -1.55 29.88
C GLU A 239 -8.67 -0.77 29.87
N GLU A 240 -7.71 -1.18 30.72
CA GLU A 240 -6.37 -0.57 30.81
C GLU A 240 -5.32 -1.32 29.96
N ARG A 241 -5.71 -2.32 29.16
CA ARG A 241 -4.78 -3.11 28.34
C ARG A 241 -4.59 -2.47 26.97
N PRO A 242 -3.44 -1.82 26.71
CA PRO A 242 -3.17 -1.21 25.39
C PRO A 242 -2.82 -2.27 24.36
N MET A 243 -3.54 -2.26 23.24
CA MET A 243 -3.31 -3.11 22.08
C MET A 243 -2.63 -2.29 20.98
N VAL A 244 -1.67 -2.88 20.27
CA VAL A 244 -0.93 -2.20 19.20
C VAL A 244 -1.75 -2.18 17.92
N CYS A 245 -2.21 -1.03 17.49
CA CYS A 245 -2.91 -0.87 16.22
C CYS A 245 -2.03 -0.32 15.09
N GLY A 246 -0.83 0.19 15.42
CA GLY A 246 0.03 0.77 14.39
C GLY A 246 1.40 1.19 14.92
N SER A 247 2.13 1.87 14.05
CA SER A 247 3.45 2.44 14.31
C SER A 247 3.59 3.80 13.64
N LEU A 248 4.48 4.63 14.17
CA LEU A 248 4.81 5.93 13.60
C LEU A 248 6.17 5.92 12.93
N HIS A 249 6.21 6.42 11.71
CA HIS A 249 7.43 6.61 10.93
C HIS A 249 7.61 8.08 10.58
N PRO A 250 8.84 8.57 10.40
CA PRO A 250 9.07 9.93 9.91
C PRO A 250 8.40 10.13 8.55
N PHE A 251 7.78 11.29 8.34
CA PHE A 251 7.26 11.65 7.03
C PHE A 251 8.39 12.15 6.13
N LEU A 252 8.62 11.46 5.01
CA LEU A 252 9.60 11.84 3.99
C LEU A 252 8.92 12.74 2.94
N SER A 253 9.09 14.05 3.07
CA SER A 253 8.36 15.06 2.29
C SER A 253 8.74 15.09 0.81
N ASN A 254 9.88 14.51 0.43
CA ASN A 254 10.32 14.48 -0.97
C ASN A 254 9.55 13.47 -1.82
N GLY A 255 8.74 12.59 -1.19
CA GLY A 255 7.87 11.65 -1.90
C GLY A 255 8.60 10.43 -2.45
N SER A 256 7.96 9.72 -3.38
CA SER A 256 8.46 8.47 -3.95
C SER A 256 9.24 8.69 -5.25
N LEU A 257 10.07 7.70 -5.61
CA LEU A 257 10.75 7.67 -6.91
C LEU A 257 9.76 7.69 -8.07
N ALA A 258 8.61 7.01 -7.96
CA ALA A 258 7.55 7.09 -8.96
C ALA A 258 7.09 8.55 -9.16
N GLY A 259 6.75 9.25 -8.08
CA GLY A 259 6.35 10.66 -8.16
C GLY A 259 7.45 11.59 -8.68
N HIS A 260 8.73 11.27 -8.50
CA HIS A 260 9.82 12.00 -9.11
C HIS A 260 9.92 11.77 -10.62
N ILE A 261 9.67 10.55 -11.08
CA ILE A 261 9.60 10.23 -12.52
C ILE A 261 8.43 10.98 -13.16
N GLU A 262 7.25 10.94 -12.56
CA GLU A 262 6.06 11.64 -13.04
C GLU A 262 6.27 13.14 -13.15
N LYS A 263 6.75 13.78 -12.08
CA LYS A 263 7.06 15.22 -12.07
C LYS A 263 8.06 15.63 -13.14
N ALA A 264 9.11 14.83 -13.36
CA ALA A 264 10.09 15.10 -14.41
C ALA A 264 9.45 14.98 -15.79
N ASN A 265 8.58 14.00 -16.02
CA ASN A 265 7.84 13.82 -17.26
C ASN A 265 6.87 14.98 -17.51
N GLU A 266 6.09 15.40 -16.50
CA GLU A 266 5.22 16.58 -16.57
C GLU A 266 5.98 17.85 -16.94
N ALA A 267 7.18 18.03 -16.38
CA ALA A 267 8.08 19.14 -16.70
C ALA A 267 8.80 18.97 -18.05
N SER A 268 8.68 17.82 -18.72
CA SER A 268 9.47 17.43 -19.89
C SER A 268 10.99 17.49 -19.63
N GLU A 269 11.40 17.13 -18.41
CA GLU A 269 12.78 17.13 -17.96
C GLU A 269 13.35 15.73 -17.80
N ARG A 270 14.67 15.60 -18.01
CA ARG A 270 15.38 14.36 -17.72
C ARG A 270 16.03 14.45 -16.34
N ILE A 271 15.81 13.44 -15.50
CA ILE A 271 16.51 13.31 -14.23
C ILE A 271 18.03 13.22 -14.50
N PRO A 272 18.86 13.95 -13.77
CA PRO A 272 20.32 13.96 -13.99
C PRO A 272 20.95 12.57 -13.87
N LEU A 273 21.94 12.24 -14.70
CA LEU A 273 22.63 10.95 -14.69
C LEU A 273 23.27 10.64 -13.34
N SER A 274 23.81 11.65 -12.64
CA SER A 274 24.38 11.47 -11.30
C SER A 274 23.34 11.00 -10.28
N SER A 275 22.12 11.54 -10.33
CA SER A 275 21.00 11.09 -9.50
C SER A 275 20.55 9.68 -9.89
N LYS A 276 20.43 9.39 -11.19
CA LYS A 276 20.08 8.06 -11.69
C LYS A 276 21.08 7.01 -11.24
N ALA A 277 22.40 7.26 -11.38
CA ALA A 277 23.44 6.33 -10.93
C ALA A 277 23.41 6.13 -9.40
N LYS A 278 23.27 7.22 -8.63
CA LYS A 278 23.15 7.18 -7.17
C LYS A 278 21.97 6.31 -6.75
N TRP A 279 20.81 6.54 -7.34
CA TRP A 279 19.58 5.82 -6.98
C TRP A 279 19.60 4.35 -7.41
N CYS A 280 20.12 4.02 -8.60
CA CYS A 280 20.33 2.62 -9.00
C CYS A 280 21.26 1.87 -8.04
N HIS A 281 22.37 2.51 -7.63
CA HIS A 281 23.26 1.94 -6.61
C HIS A 281 22.53 1.71 -5.28
N GLN A 282 21.76 2.68 -4.81
CA GLN A 282 21.04 2.60 -3.54
C GLN A 282 19.94 1.52 -3.55
N MET A 283 19.23 1.35 -4.67
CA MET A 283 18.28 0.25 -4.86
C MET A 283 19.00 -1.12 -4.77
N ALA A 284 20.11 -1.29 -5.50
CA ALA A 284 20.88 -2.52 -5.47
C ALA A 284 21.46 -2.80 -4.08
N ALA A 285 21.97 -1.78 -3.37
CA ALA A 285 22.52 -1.91 -2.02
C ALA A 285 21.46 -2.30 -0.98
N ALA A 286 20.26 -1.74 -1.06
CA ALA A 286 19.15 -2.11 -0.16
C ALA A 286 18.75 -3.58 -0.34
N ILE A 287 18.62 -4.06 -1.58
CA ILE A 287 18.24 -5.44 -1.85
C ILE A 287 19.41 -6.41 -1.58
N ALA A 288 20.66 -6.03 -1.83
CA ALA A 288 21.82 -6.82 -1.43
C ALA A 288 21.89 -7.01 0.09
N HIS A 289 21.63 -5.96 0.87
CA HIS A 289 21.51 -6.08 2.32
C HIS A 289 20.36 -7.01 2.75
N THR A 290 19.24 -6.95 2.07
CA THR A 290 18.07 -7.81 2.32
C THR A 290 18.43 -9.28 2.16
N HIS A 291 19.10 -9.67 1.06
CA HIS A 291 19.48 -11.07 0.80
C HIS A 291 20.68 -11.54 1.60
N TYR A 292 21.77 -10.76 1.63
CA TYR A 292 23.05 -11.24 2.14
C TYR A 292 23.23 -11.02 3.63
N VAL A 293 22.57 -10.03 4.22
CA VAL A 293 22.73 -9.67 5.63
C VAL A 293 21.49 -10.00 6.45
N ALA A 294 20.30 -9.64 5.95
CA ALA A 294 19.04 -9.89 6.65
C ALA A 294 18.46 -11.29 6.35
N HIS A 295 18.96 -11.98 5.32
CA HIS A 295 18.51 -13.31 4.88
C HIS A 295 16.98 -13.38 4.67
N THR A 296 16.44 -12.36 4.01
CA THR A 296 15.03 -12.23 3.71
C THR A 296 14.84 -11.72 2.27
N TYR A 297 13.63 -11.31 1.93
CA TYR A 297 13.24 -10.77 0.63
C TYR A 297 12.31 -9.58 0.83
N HIS A 298 12.09 -8.80 -0.21
CA HIS A 298 11.15 -7.67 -0.16
C HIS A 298 9.80 -8.02 -0.81
N MET A 299 9.83 -8.64 -1.98
CA MET A 299 8.70 -9.06 -2.82
C MET A 299 8.02 -7.90 -3.58
N ASP A 300 7.73 -6.77 -2.95
CA ASP A 300 7.02 -5.62 -3.55
C ASP A 300 8.00 -4.52 -4.02
N ILE A 301 8.93 -4.90 -4.93
CA ILE A 301 9.94 -3.97 -5.49
C ILE A 301 9.31 -3.18 -6.64
N LYS A 302 9.04 -1.89 -6.41
CA LYS A 302 8.50 -0.95 -7.39
C LYS A 302 8.95 0.48 -7.08
N PRO A 303 8.95 1.42 -8.05
CA PRO A 303 9.39 2.80 -7.81
C PRO A 303 8.61 3.52 -6.70
N GLY A 304 7.34 3.14 -6.47
CA GLY A 304 6.51 3.70 -5.40
C GLY A 304 7.01 3.37 -3.99
N ASN A 305 7.76 2.27 -3.81
CA ASN A 305 8.28 1.81 -2.53
C ASN A 305 9.70 2.30 -2.22
N PHE A 306 10.26 3.16 -3.07
CA PHE A 306 11.48 3.91 -2.80
C PHE A 306 11.13 5.37 -2.54
N LEU A 307 11.25 5.82 -1.29
CA LEU A 307 11.04 7.22 -0.92
C LEU A 307 12.37 7.98 -0.92
N LEU A 308 12.31 9.29 -1.11
CA LEU A 308 13.48 10.16 -1.01
C LEU A 308 13.49 10.89 0.33
N ASP A 309 14.61 10.81 1.02
CA ASP A 309 14.85 11.59 2.24
C ASP A 309 15.30 13.05 1.93
N ALA A 310 15.65 13.80 2.98
CA ALA A 310 16.08 15.19 2.84
C ALA A 310 17.37 15.37 2.02
N ASP A 311 18.24 14.39 2.00
CA ASP A 311 19.51 14.37 1.25
C ASP A 311 19.35 13.77 -0.16
N SER A 312 18.09 13.51 -0.56
CA SER A 312 17.73 12.83 -1.81
C SER A 312 18.39 11.45 -1.92
N ASP A 313 18.47 10.74 -0.80
CA ASP A 313 18.80 9.33 -0.73
C ASP A 313 17.55 8.46 -0.77
N LEU A 314 17.61 7.34 -1.50
CA LEU A 314 16.50 6.39 -1.57
C LEU A 314 16.39 5.57 -0.29
N ILE A 315 15.19 5.45 0.19
CA ILE A 315 14.80 4.67 1.36
C ILE A 315 13.73 3.66 0.95
N LEU A 316 14.04 2.38 0.99
CA LEU A 316 13.12 1.28 0.72
C LEU A 316 12.14 1.12 1.89
N ILE A 317 10.86 1.05 1.58
CA ILE A 317 9.75 0.92 2.53
C ILE A 317 8.87 -0.28 2.17
N ASP A 318 7.86 -0.55 2.97
CA ASP A 318 6.76 -1.48 2.69
C ASP A 318 7.13 -2.97 2.69
N TRP A 319 7.40 -3.50 3.90
CA TRP A 319 7.89 -4.86 4.14
C TRP A 319 6.77 -5.88 4.44
N GLU A 320 5.58 -5.68 3.91
CA GLU A 320 4.43 -6.56 4.19
C GLU A 320 4.56 -7.95 3.55
N GLN A 321 5.33 -8.07 2.49
CA GLN A 321 5.59 -9.35 1.78
C GLN A 321 4.29 -10.07 1.39
N SER A 322 3.28 -9.31 0.99
CA SER A 322 1.94 -9.83 0.69
C SER A 322 1.61 -9.91 -0.78
N ASP A 323 2.17 -9.01 -1.58
CA ASP A 323 1.91 -8.89 -3.02
C ASP A 323 3.20 -8.59 -3.79
N ALA A 324 3.28 -9.09 -5.03
CA ALA A 324 4.29 -8.70 -5.99
C ALA A 324 3.63 -7.86 -7.10
N PRO A 325 4.20 -6.67 -7.45
CA PRO A 325 3.58 -5.81 -8.44
C PRO A 325 3.74 -6.39 -9.84
N ILE A 326 2.63 -6.51 -10.55
CA ILE A 326 2.60 -7.13 -11.89
C ILE A 326 3.56 -6.45 -12.88
N THR A 327 3.77 -5.15 -12.72
CA THR A 327 4.66 -4.36 -13.59
C THR A 327 6.14 -4.66 -13.40
N THR A 328 6.56 -5.22 -12.26
CA THR A 328 7.98 -5.45 -11.95
C THR A 328 8.31 -6.89 -11.56
N VAL A 329 7.30 -7.73 -11.29
CA VAL A 329 7.54 -9.13 -10.91
C VAL A 329 8.20 -9.93 -12.03
N ALA A 330 9.10 -10.84 -11.64
CA ALA A 330 9.75 -11.74 -12.59
C ALA A 330 8.77 -12.78 -13.16
N PRO A 331 8.86 -13.13 -14.47
CA PRO A 331 7.89 -14.01 -15.13
C PRO A 331 7.78 -15.40 -14.47
N GLU A 332 8.87 -15.92 -13.91
CA GLU A 332 8.89 -17.23 -13.26
C GLU A 332 8.16 -17.25 -11.90
N ILE A 333 7.72 -16.10 -11.41
CA ILE A 333 6.96 -15.96 -10.15
C ILE A 333 5.47 -16.26 -10.35
N ASP A 334 5.06 -16.74 -11.49
CA ASP A 334 3.67 -17.07 -11.84
C ASP A 334 3.06 -18.24 -11.03
N GLY A 335 3.83 -18.85 -10.11
CA GLY A 335 3.39 -19.98 -9.29
C GLY A 335 3.38 -21.32 -10.01
N THR A 336 3.73 -21.39 -11.29
CA THR A 336 3.69 -22.61 -12.12
C THR A 336 5.03 -23.33 -12.22
N TRP A 337 6.05 -22.91 -11.47
CA TRP A 337 7.39 -23.47 -11.50
C TRP A 337 7.84 -24.00 -10.14
N ASP A 338 8.53 -25.15 -10.20
CA ASP A 338 9.39 -25.64 -9.14
C ASP A 338 10.84 -25.32 -9.52
N VAL A 339 11.66 -24.97 -8.54
CA VAL A 339 13.09 -24.67 -8.75
C VAL A 339 13.94 -25.43 -7.78
N GLU A 340 15.08 -25.91 -8.23
CA GLU A 340 16.10 -26.58 -7.43
C GLU A 340 17.51 -26.11 -7.82
N GLU A 341 18.39 -26.05 -6.86
CA GLU A 341 19.81 -25.79 -7.07
C GLU A 341 20.52 -27.08 -7.48
N ILE A 342 21.18 -27.07 -8.64
CA ILE A 342 21.95 -28.19 -9.12
C ILE A 342 23.42 -27.81 -9.08
N PRO A 343 24.31 -28.66 -8.52
CA PRO A 343 25.73 -28.47 -8.63
C PRO A 343 26.16 -28.45 -10.08
N ALA A 344 26.80 -27.37 -10.53
CA ALA A 344 27.44 -27.30 -11.84
C ALA A 344 28.93 -27.66 -11.71
N GLU A 345 29.60 -27.90 -12.86
CA GLU A 345 31.05 -28.16 -12.86
C GLU A 345 31.79 -26.93 -12.29
N GLY A 346 32.54 -27.18 -11.22
CA GLY A 346 33.22 -26.13 -10.43
C GLY A 346 32.47 -25.78 -9.15
N LEU A 347 32.69 -24.59 -8.61
CA LEU A 347 32.02 -24.06 -7.40
C LEU A 347 30.71 -23.31 -7.70
N THR A 348 30.21 -23.40 -8.92
CA THR A 348 29.00 -22.69 -9.35
C THR A 348 27.76 -23.55 -9.19
N THR A 349 26.63 -22.94 -8.83
CA THR A 349 25.31 -23.54 -8.76
C THR A 349 24.48 -23.06 -9.92
N THR A 350 23.78 -23.96 -10.61
CA THR A 350 22.82 -23.64 -11.67
C THR A 350 21.43 -23.96 -11.19
N LEU A 351 20.46 -23.13 -11.55
CA LEU A 351 19.07 -23.33 -11.21
C LEU A 351 18.36 -24.17 -12.28
N ARG A 352 17.63 -25.20 -11.86
CA ARG A 352 16.77 -25.97 -12.74
C ARG A 352 15.32 -25.64 -12.43
N TYR A 353 14.65 -25.03 -13.39
CA TYR A 353 13.23 -24.77 -13.36
C TYR A 353 12.46 -25.91 -14.02
N THR A 354 11.49 -26.44 -13.31
CA THR A 354 10.61 -27.52 -13.82
C THR A 354 9.17 -27.06 -13.71
N LYS A 355 8.42 -27.16 -14.83
CA LYS A 355 7.01 -26.78 -14.84
C LYS A 355 6.24 -27.66 -13.85
N TYR A 356 5.52 -27.02 -12.92
CA TYR A 356 4.66 -27.72 -11.99
C TYR A 356 3.44 -28.31 -12.73
N THR A 357 3.19 -29.60 -12.55
CA THR A 357 2.10 -30.32 -13.24
C THR A 357 1.00 -30.79 -12.27
N GLY A 358 1.08 -30.41 -11.00
CA GLY A 358 0.08 -30.73 -10.00
C GLY A 358 -1.20 -29.87 -10.05
N PRO A 359 -2.08 -30.00 -9.09
CA PRO A 359 -3.25 -29.11 -8.96
C PRO A 359 -2.82 -27.65 -8.87
N GLU A 360 -3.67 -26.75 -9.39
CA GLU A 360 -3.40 -25.31 -9.34
C GLU A 360 -3.05 -24.84 -7.92
N ARG A 361 -1.94 -24.11 -7.79
CA ARG A 361 -1.48 -23.53 -6.54
C ARG A 361 -2.07 -22.13 -6.38
N ARG A 362 -2.66 -21.86 -5.23
CA ARG A 362 -3.23 -20.55 -4.90
C ARG A 362 -2.88 -20.16 -3.47
N ASN A 363 -2.72 -18.86 -3.23
CA ASN A 363 -2.51 -18.34 -1.87
C ASN A 363 -3.75 -18.46 -1.00
N MET A 364 -4.93 -18.41 -1.63
CA MET A 364 -6.24 -18.41 -0.97
C MET A 364 -7.13 -19.50 -1.56
N PRO A 365 -8.05 -20.09 -0.77
CA PRO A 365 -9.07 -20.99 -1.30
C PRO A 365 -9.95 -20.29 -2.35
N GLU A 366 -10.38 -21.06 -3.37
CA GLU A 366 -11.30 -20.54 -4.40
C GLU A 366 -12.60 -19.94 -3.87
N THR A 367 -13.02 -20.41 -2.69
CA THR A 367 -14.25 -19.98 -2.01
C THR A 367 -14.11 -18.68 -1.25
N THR A 368 -12.94 -18.04 -1.26
CA THR A 368 -12.73 -16.75 -0.58
C THR A 368 -13.28 -15.64 -1.47
N PRO A 369 -14.45 -15.04 -1.13
CA PRO A 369 -15.07 -14.04 -1.98
C PRO A 369 -14.32 -12.71 -1.96
N GLY A 370 -14.33 -12.02 -3.09
CA GLY A 370 -14.05 -10.59 -3.19
C GLY A 370 -12.61 -10.14 -3.10
N ARG A 371 -11.61 -11.02 -3.01
CA ARG A 371 -10.22 -10.56 -2.96
C ARG A 371 -9.72 -10.15 -4.34
N LYS A 372 -9.60 -8.84 -4.54
CA LYS A 372 -8.75 -8.26 -5.59
C LYS A 372 -7.33 -8.17 -4.99
N GLY A 373 -6.44 -9.02 -5.41
CA GLY A 373 -5.05 -9.05 -4.96
C GLY A 373 -4.30 -10.12 -5.70
N TRP A 374 -3.02 -10.26 -5.40
CA TRP A 374 -2.18 -11.25 -6.05
C TRP A 374 -2.63 -12.67 -5.68
N ASN A 375 -3.37 -13.33 -6.59
CA ASN A 375 -3.89 -14.67 -6.41
C ASN A 375 -2.88 -15.77 -6.79
N VAL A 376 -1.76 -15.39 -7.38
CA VAL A 376 -0.69 -16.30 -7.75
C VAL A 376 -0.11 -16.95 -6.50
N TRP A 377 0.27 -18.22 -6.60
CA TRP A 377 0.96 -18.91 -5.50
C TRP A 377 2.22 -18.15 -5.09
N ASN A 378 2.26 -17.70 -3.82
CA ASN A 378 3.42 -17.00 -3.30
C ASN A 378 4.60 -17.96 -3.12
N VAL A 379 5.50 -17.97 -4.08
CA VAL A 379 6.70 -18.80 -4.07
C VAL A 379 7.79 -18.26 -3.13
N PHE A 380 7.76 -16.98 -2.77
CA PHE A 380 8.82 -16.33 -1.98
C PHE A 380 9.11 -17.02 -0.64
N PRO A 381 8.12 -17.36 0.22
CA PRO A 381 8.39 -18.07 1.46
C PRO A 381 8.97 -19.47 1.25
N VAL A 382 8.68 -20.11 0.12
CA VAL A 382 9.20 -21.44 -0.23
C VAL A 382 10.63 -21.33 -0.72
N TRP A 383 10.87 -20.47 -1.71
CA TRP A 383 12.19 -20.29 -2.32
C TRP A 383 13.21 -19.68 -1.34
N SER A 384 12.78 -18.80 -0.42
CA SER A 384 13.71 -18.27 0.59
C SER A 384 14.32 -19.34 1.48
N LYS A 385 13.63 -20.49 1.64
CA LYS A 385 14.11 -21.63 2.45
C LYS A 385 14.79 -22.71 1.62
N GLN A 386 14.36 -22.92 0.39
CA GLN A 386 14.76 -24.06 -0.43
C GLN A 386 15.76 -23.69 -1.53
N CYS A 387 15.67 -22.46 -2.06
CA CYS A 387 16.45 -22.02 -3.20
C CYS A 387 16.60 -20.49 -3.17
N SER A 388 17.36 -19.96 -2.22
CA SER A 388 17.54 -18.52 -2.02
C SER A 388 18.14 -17.81 -3.24
N LYS A 389 18.91 -18.51 -4.06
CA LYS A 389 19.48 -17.96 -5.29
C LYS A 389 18.39 -17.67 -6.35
N ALA A 390 17.36 -18.52 -6.47
CA ALA A 390 16.24 -18.27 -7.36
C ALA A 390 15.48 -17.00 -6.93
N LEU A 391 15.29 -16.83 -5.63
CA LEU A 391 14.65 -15.65 -5.07
C LEU A 391 15.45 -14.37 -5.31
N GLU A 392 16.76 -14.41 -5.11
CA GLU A 392 17.68 -13.30 -5.42
C GLU A 392 17.54 -12.88 -6.89
N LEU A 393 17.59 -13.85 -7.83
CA LEU A 393 17.49 -13.56 -9.26
C LEU A 393 16.12 -13.04 -9.68
N ALA A 394 15.04 -13.48 -9.02
CA ALA A 394 13.72 -12.91 -9.23
C ALA A 394 13.65 -11.43 -8.79
N GLU A 395 14.24 -11.09 -7.65
CA GLU A 395 14.32 -9.69 -7.20
C GLU A 395 15.32 -8.85 -8.02
N VAL A 396 16.34 -9.44 -8.60
CA VAL A 396 17.21 -8.76 -9.60
C VAL A 396 16.40 -8.36 -10.85
N PHE A 397 15.47 -9.20 -11.32
CA PHE A 397 14.56 -8.82 -12.39
C PHE A 397 13.70 -7.61 -11.99
N SER A 398 13.09 -7.65 -10.82
CA SER A 398 12.28 -6.54 -10.30
C SER A 398 13.07 -5.23 -10.17
N LEU A 399 14.32 -5.32 -9.70
CA LEU A 399 15.26 -4.18 -9.68
C LEU A 399 15.56 -3.67 -11.09
N GLY A 400 15.84 -4.57 -12.03
CA GLY A 400 16.08 -4.22 -13.43
C GLY A 400 14.92 -3.44 -14.04
N ARG A 401 13.67 -3.85 -13.74
CA ARG A 401 12.46 -3.16 -14.18
C ARG A 401 12.33 -1.77 -13.54
N CYS A 402 12.60 -1.64 -12.23
CA CYS A 402 12.64 -0.34 -11.55
C CYS A 402 13.73 0.58 -12.10
N MET A 403 14.91 0.04 -12.38
CA MET A 403 16.02 0.80 -12.97
C MET A 403 15.67 1.25 -14.39
N TRP A 404 15.07 0.38 -15.21
CA TRP A 404 14.57 0.76 -16.52
C TRP A 404 13.56 1.91 -16.43
N MET A 405 12.57 1.82 -15.55
CA MET A 405 11.59 2.89 -15.33
C MET A 405 12.26 4.23 -14.94
N LEU A 406 13.25 4.20 -14.05
CA LEU A 406 14.01 5.39 -13.67
C LEU A 406 14.83 5.96 -14.82
N LEU A 407 15.55 5.12 -15.55
CA LEU A 407 16.47 5.54 -16.61
C LEU A 407 15.73 6.03 -17.84
N ARG A 408 14.74 5.27 -18.27
CA ARG A 408 13.91 5.55 -19.45
C ARG A 408 12.93 6.70 -19.20
N GLN A 409 12.37 6.80 -18.00
CA GLN A 409 11.28 7.69 -17.60
C GLN A 409 10.05 7.50 -18.52
N PRO A 410 9.44 6.30 -18.54
CA PRO A 410 8.22 6.08 -19.30
C PRO A 410 7.04 6.86 -18.67
N ASP A 411 5.97 7.00 -19.44
CA ASP A 411 4.69 7.44 -18.87
C ASP A 411 4.19 6.39 -17.87
N MET A 412 4.14 6.74 -16.60
CA MET A 412 3.74 5.83 -15.54
C MET A 412 2.26 5.44 -15.63
N GLY A 413 1.41 6.29 -16.20
CA GLY A 413 0.00 6.00 -16.43
C GLY A 413 -0.22 4.83 -17.41
N SER A 414 0.74 4.57 -18.30
CA SER A 414 0.67 3.45 -19.24
C SER A 414 0.71 2.05 -18.58
N PHE A 415 1.00 1.98 -17.27
CA PHE A 415 1.06 0.72 -16.52
C PHE A 415 -0.20 0.44 -15.68
N GLU A 416 -1.21 1.31 -15.69
CA GLU A 416 -2.40 1.16 -14.85
C GLU A 416 -3.28 -0.04 -15.26
N ASP A 417 -3.31 -0.38 -16.56
CA ASP A 417 -4.19 -1.42 -17.12
C ASP A 417 -3.44 -2.72 -17.45
N ILE A 418 -2.19 -2.87 -17.01
CA ILE A 418 -1.40 -4.08 -17.28
C ILE A 418 -1.89 -5.24 -16.44
N GLU A 419 -2.25 -6.35 -17.09
CA GLU A 419 -2.68 -7.58 -16.46
C GLU A 419 -1.57 -8.65 -16.37
N SER A 420 -0.50 -8.50 -17.14
CA SER A 420 0.62 -9.43 -17.20
C SER A 420 1.96 -8.71 -17.25
N THR A 421 2.97 -9.24 -16.57
CA THR A 421 4.35 -8.70 -16.63
C THR A 421 4.93 -8.73 -18.06
N GLU A 422 4.42 -9.60 -18.92
CA GLU A 422 4.84 -9.72 -20.33
C GLU A 422 4.34 -8.57 -21.21
N GLU A 423 3.31 -7.84 -20.79
CA GLU A 423 2.79 -6.66 -21.50
C GLU A 423 3.67 -5.43 -21.35
N VAL A 424 4.57 -5.42 -20.37
CA VAL A 424 5.52 -4.32 -20.18
C VAL A 424 6.61 -4.40 -21.25
N VAL A 425 6.56 -3.49 -22.22
CA VAL A 425 7.55 -3.40 -23.30
C VAL A 425 8.73 -2.56 -22.86
N GLU A 426 9.89 -3.19 -22.69
CA GLU A 426 11.13 -2.49 -22.33
C GLU A 426 11.81 -1.92 -23.56
N ASP A 427 11.43 -0.73 -23.97
CA ASP A 427 12.11 0.04 -25.02
C ASP A 427 13.09 1.07 -24.43
N TRP A 428 13.93 1.60 -25.28
CA TRP A 428 14.87 2.70 -24.95
C TRP A 428 14.66 3.91 -25.82
N ASP A 429 13.47 4.04 -26.42
CA ASP A 429 13.13 5.17 -27.25
C ASP A 429 13.26 6.49 -26.46
N SER A 430 13.76 7.53 -27.13
CA SER A 430 14.01 8.84 -26.50
C SER A 430 14.97 8.81 -25.27
N SER A 431 15.83 7.81 -25.17
CA SER A 431 16.80 7.62 -24.07
C SER A 431 18.26 7.72 -24.56
N ASP A 432 18.54 8.61 -25.49
CA ASP A 432 19.90 8.83 -26.03
C ASP A 432 20.86 9.38 -24.96
N ASP A 433 20.33 9.97 -23.89
CA ASP A 433 21.07 10.44 -22.73
C ASP A 433 21.64 9.31 -21.86
N ILE A 434 21.12 8.09 -21.98
CA ILE A 434 21.51 6.97 -21.13
C ILE A 434 22.69 6.21 -21.75
N PRO A 435 23.80 6.03 -20.99
CA PRO A 435 24.96 5.28 -21.46
C PRO A 435 24.62 3.84 -21.86
N GLU A 436 25.21 3.35 -22.94
CA GLU A 436 24.95 2.01 -23.49
C GLU A 436 25.33 0.87 -22.53
N ASP A 437 26.33 1.07 -21.68
CA ASP A 437 26.68 0.10 -20.63
C ASP A 437 25.60 0.00 -19.54
N TRP A 438 24.89 1.11 -19.25
CA TRP A 438 23.75 1.11 -18.31
C TRP A 438 22.54 0.38 -18.90
N LYS A 439 22.21 0.62 -20.17
CA LYS A 439 21.14 -0.11 -20.87
C LYS A 439 21.44 -1.60 -20.88
N ARG A 440 22.71 -1.97 -21.13
CA ARG A 440 23.15 -3.36 -21.15
C ARG A 440 23.02 -4.06 -19.79
N VAL A 441 23.43 -3.40 -18.69
CA VAL A 441 23.32 -4.00 -17.36
C VAL A 441 21.86 -4.22 -16.96
N VAL A 442 20.98 -3.25 -17.27
CA VAL A 442 19.54 -3.40 -17.05
C VAL A 442 18.99 -4.56 -17.90
N HIS A 443 19.39 -4.66 -19.16
CA HIS A 443 18.99 -5.80 -20.00
C HIS A 443 19.46 -7.16 -19.45
N HIS A 444 20.62 -7.22 -18.77
CA HIS A 444 21.06 -8.44 -18.09
C HIS A 444 20.23 -8.76 -16.84
N CYS A 445 19.65 -7.76 -16.16
CA CYS A 445 18.68 -8.02 -15.08
C CYS A 445 17.38 -8.61 -15.63
N LEU A 446 16.96 -8.18 -16.83
CA LEU A 446 15.66 -8.50 -17.45
C LEU A 446 15.69 -9.75 -18.34
N LYS A 447 16.76 -10.57 -18.28
CA LYS A 447 16.82 -11.82 -19.01
C LYS A 447 15.68 -12.74 -18.60
N HIS A 448 15.01 -13.34 -19.61
CA HIS A 448 13.89 -14.25 -19.36
C HIS A 448 14.37 -15.52 -18.63
N ASP A 449 15.51 -16.11 -19.04
CA ASP A 449 16.16 -17.19 -18.29
C ASP A 449 16.86 -16.61 -17.05
N PRO A 450 16.43 -16.96 -15.83
CA PRO A 450 17.07 -16.48 -14.61
C PRO A 450 18.56 -16.81 -14.50
N ASN A 451 19.04 -17.90 -15.11
CA ASN A 451 20.45 -18.25 -15.10
C ASN A 451 21.34 -17.33 -15.96
N GLU A 452 20.74 -16.58 -16.89
CA GLU A 452 21.44 -15.58 -17.71
C GLU A 452 21.44 -14.19 -17.07
N ARG A 453 20.72 -14.00 -15.96
CA ARG A 453 20.69 -12.72 -15.25
C ARG A 453 22.02 -12.44 -14.56
N ILE A 454 22.35 -11.16 -14.51
CA ILE A 454 23.47 -10.69 -13.67
C ILE A 454 23.19 -11.02 -12.20
N SER A 455 24.21 -11.40 -11.44
CA SER A 455 24.04 -11.57 -9.99
C SER A 455 23.82 -10.22 -9.30
N LEU A 456 23.19 -10.25 -8.14
CA LEU A 456 22.95 -9.04 -7.34
C LEU A 456 24.26 -8.36 -6.91
N GLN A 457 25.33 -9.13 -6.64
CA GLN A 457 26.64 -8.57 -6.31
C GLN A 457 27.26 -7.85 -7.51
N GLU A 458 27.25 -8.46 -8.70
CA GLU A 458 27.78 -7.80 -9.91
C GLU A 458 26.97 -6.54 -10.27
N LEU A 459 25.66 -6.56 -10.04
CA LEU A 459 24.81 -5.40 -10.24
C LEU A 459 25.16 -4.26 -9.27
N LEU A 460 25.39 -4.59 -8.00
CA LEU A 460 25.83 -3.63 -6.99
C LEU A 460 27.19 -3.01 -7.35
N ASP A 461 28.18 -3.85 -7.71
CA ASP A 461 29.53 -3.40 -8.08
C ASP A 461 29.49 -2.50 -9.32
N PHE A 462 28.67 -2.84 -10.31
CA PHE A 462 28.49 -2.02 -11.50
C PHE A 462 28.01 -0.61 -11.15
N TRP A 463 26.94 -0.51 -10.36
CA TRP A 463 26.34 0.78 -10.00
C TRP A 463 27.22 1.60 -9.03
N GLU A 464 28.03 0.96 -8.19
CA GLU A 464 29.05 1.64 -7.39
C GLU A 464 30.07 2.37 -8.30
N ILE A 465 30.57 1.70 -9.34
CA ILE A 465 31.48 2.28 -10.33
C ILE A 465 30.78 3.40 -11.14
N ALA A 466 29.54 3.16 -11.58
CA ALA A 466 28.79 4.15 -12.37
C ALA A 466 28.54 5.44 -11.56
N LYS A 467 28.15 5.30 -10.29
CA LYS A 467 27.98 6.42 -9.36
C LYS A 467 29.23 7.27 -9.23
N HIS A 468 30.40 6.65 -9.06
CA HIS A 468 31.67 7.38 -8.96
C HIS A 468 32.10 8.08 -10.27
N LYS A 469 31.69 7.57 -11.43
CA LYS A 469 32.00 8.20 -12.71
C LYS A 469 31.14 9.44 -13.00
N THR A 470 30.01 9.57 -12.32
CA THR A 470 29.04 10.67 -12.55
C THR A 470 29.06 11.76 -11.48
N GLN A 471 29.82 11.57 -10.41
CA GLN A 471 30.13 12.57 -9.39
C GLN A 471 31.21 13.53 -9.89
#